data_b2d8b5f7265cfe3676f22f384cc33434
#
_entry.id   b2d8b5f7265cfe3676f22f384cc33434
#
_cell.length_a   1.000
_cell.length_b   1.000
_cell.length_c   1.000
_cell.angle_alpha   90.00
_cell.angle_beta   90.00
_cell.angle_gamma   90.00
#
_symmetry.space_group_name_H-M   'P 1'
#
loop_
_entity.id
_entity.type
_entity.pdbx_description
1 polymer ?
#
loop_
_entity_poly.entity_id
_entity_poly.type
_entity_poly.pdbx_seq_one_letter_code
_entity_poly.pdbx_strand_id
1 'polypeptide(L)'
;MHTILLVADRQNLIDRIHASLASADVLVIDHPDSDTAAVTAYEKNVDVVLVAMQVGTMGAMAVARDVRAKVGSADEIPVTILLDREADSFLAGRSGAKNWLLKSAPVSELQAAVAPEPTVAT
;
A
#
# COMPACT_ATOMS: atom_id res chain seq x y z
N MET A 1 -3.28 0.79 17.00
CA MET A 1 -3.73 -0.06 15.88
C MET A 1 -3.00 0.35 14.61
N HIS A 2 -2.50 -0.62 13.89
CA HIS A 2 -1.80 -0.38 12.64
C HIS A 2 -2.79 -0.02 11.53
N THR A 3 -2.61 1.12 10.88
CA THR A 3 -3.56 1.66 9.92
C THR A 3 -3.01 1.58 8.51
N ILE A 4 -3.82 1.04 7.59
CA ILE A 4 -3.45 0.85 6.18
C ILE A 4 -4.40 1.67 5.32
N LEU A 5 -3.84 2.50 4.44
CA LEU A 5 -4.63 3.17 3.41
C LEU A 5 -4.63 2.26 2.18
N LEU A 6 -5.79 1.74 1.81
CA LEU A 6 -5.96 0.90 0.63
C LEU A 6 -6.38 1.78 -0.55
N VAL A 7 -5.46 1.98 -1.48
CA VAL A 7 -5.69 2.79 -2.67
C VAL A 7 -6.02 1.84 -3.82
N ALA A 8 -7.30 1.61 -4.04
CA ALA A 8 -7.83 0.71 -5.06
C ALA A 8 -9.24 1.13 -5.42
N ASP A 9 -9.63 0.91 -6.67
CA ASP A 9 -10.95 1.29 -7.17
C ASP A 9 -11.77 0.11 -7.72
N ARG A 10 -11.24 -1.11 -7.65
CA ARG A 10 -11.96 -2.30 -8.08
C ARG A 10 -12.51 -3.04 -6.88
N GLN A 11 -13.82 -3.18 -6.82
CA GLN A 11 -14.50 -3.70 -5.64
C GLN A 11 -14.09 -5.14 -5.29
N ASN A 12 -13.88 -5.99 -6.28
CA ASN A 12 -13.46 -7.37 -6.01
C ASN A 12 -12.09 -7.45 -5.33
N LEU A 13 -11.17 -6.57 -5.71
CA LEU A 13 -9.86 -6.50 -5.05
C LEU A 13 -9.99 -5.93 -3.64
N ILE A 14 -10.78 -4.88 -3.48
CA ILE A 14 -11.03 -4.27 -2.17
C ILE A 14 -11.60 -5.31 -1.21
N ASP A 15 -12.61 -6.05 -1.65
CA ASP A 15 -13.24 -7.08 -0.83
C ASP A 15 -12.25 -8.19 -0.45
N ARG A 16 -11.41 -8.60 -1.40
CA ARG A 16 -10.40 -9.61 -1.15
C ARG A 16 -9.37 -9.14 -0.11
N ILE A 17 -8.94 -7.89 -0.20
CA ILE A 17 -7.97 -7.34 0.76
C ILE A 17 -8.60 -7.27 2.15
N HIS A 18 -9.83 -6.81 2.26
CA HIS A 18 -10.53 -6.78 3.56
C HIS A 18 -10.65 -8.18 4.15
N ALA A 19 -11.02 -9.17 3.33
CA ALA A 19 -11.11 -10.56 3.79
C ALA A 19 -9.75 -11.10 4.24
N SER A 20 -8.70 -10.81 3.48
CA SER A 20 -7.34 -11.28 3.78
C SER A 20 -6.79 -10.68 5.07
N LEU A 21 -7.18 -9.48 5.42
CA LEU A 21 -6.67 -8.77 6.59
C LEU A 21 -7.64 -8.79 7.78
N ALA A 22 -8.78 -9.48 7.65
CA ALA A 22 -9.82 -9.48 8.69
C ALA A 22 -9.34 -10.03 10.03
N SER A 23 -8.41 -10.99 10.03
CA SER A 23 -7.86 -11.57 11.25
C SER A 23 -6.63 -10.86 11.78
N ALA A 24 -6.11 -9.89 11.02
CA ALA A 24 -4.95 -9.10 11.45
C ALA A 24 -5.40 -7.93 12.32
N ASP A 25 -4.50 -7.46 13.19
CA ASP A 25 -4.79 -6.31 14.04
C ASP A 25 -4.50 -5.02 13.28
N VAL A 26 -5.30 -4.76 12.25
CA VAL A 26 -5.13 -3.61 11.37
C VAL A 26 -6.47 -2.95 11.08
N LEU A 27 -6.42 -1.65 10.82
CA LEU A 27 -7.56 -0.88 10.32
C LEU A 27 -7.29 -0.57 8.85
N VAL A 28 -8.16 -1.00 7.96
CA VAL A 28 -8.06 -0.72 6.53
C VAL A 28 -9.01 0.41 6.16
N ILE A 29 -8.44 1.48 5.61
CA ILE A 29 -9.21 2.63 5.13
C ILE A 29 -9.22 2.59 3.60
N ASP A 30 -10.42 2.47 3.03
CA ASP A 30 -10.57 2.47 1.56
C ASP A 30 -10.44 3.89 1.02
N HIS A 31 -9.64 4.02 -0.03
CA HIS A 31 -9.43 5.31 -0.68
C HIS A 31 -9.27 5.10 -2.20
N PRO A 32 -10.35 5.24 -2.98
CA PRO A 32 -10.31 4.91 -4.40
C PRO A 32 -9.67 6.00 -5.29
N ASP A 33 -9.38 7.17 -4.74
CA ASP A 33 -8.86 8.29 -5.50
C ASP A 33 -7.34 8.37 -5.41
N SER A 34 -6.66 7.98 -6.49
CA SER A 34 -5.20 8.02 -6.52
C SER A 34 -4.62 9.43 -6.42
N ASP A 35 -5.34 10.44 -6.92
CA ASP A 35 -4.82 11.81 -6.96
C ASP A 35 -4.67 12.43 -5.58
N THR A 36 -5.48 11.99 -4.61
CA THR A 36 -5.44 12.52 -3.25
C THR A 36 -4.84 11.54 -2.24
N ALA A 37 -4.33 10.41 -2.71
CA ALA A 37 -3.87 9.34 -1.83
C ALA A 37 -2.73 9.79 -0.90
N ALA A 38 -1.74 10.50 -1.43
CA ALA A 38 -0.60 10.94 -0.63
C ALA A 38 -1.02 11.94 0.46
N VAL A 39 -1.84 12.92 0.11
CA VAL A 39 -2.36 13.89 1.08
C VAL A 39 -3.16 13.18 2.17
N THR A 40 -4.04 12.26 1.78
CA THR A 40 -4.87 11.51 2.72
C THR A 40 -4.02 10.65 3.65
N ALA A 41 -2.97 10.01 3.12
CA ALA A 41 -2.07 9.20 3.92
C ALA A 41 -1.43 10.02 5.05
N TYR A 42 -1.01 11.22 4.76
CA TYR A 42 -0.41 12.11 5.76
C TYR A 42 -1.44 12.69 6.72
N GLU A 43 -2.58 13.14 6.21
CA GLU A 43 -3.64 13.70 7.06
C GLU A 43 -4.17 12.67 8.06
N LYS A 44 -4.32 11.44 7.64
CA LYS A 44 -4.81 10.35 8.50
C LYS A 44 -3.70 9.64 9.26
N ASN A 45 -2.46 10.01 9.01
CA ASN A 45 -1.30 9.44 9.68
C ASN A 45 -1.29 7.90 9.61
N VAL A 46 -1.45 7.37 8.40
CA VAL A 46 -1.48 5.93 8.19
C VAL A 46 -0.08 5.32 8.32
N ASP A 47 -0.02 4.04 8.64
CA ASP A 47 1.25 3.34 8.82
C ASP A 47 1.79 2.76 7.51
N VAL A 48 0.91 2.38 6.59
CA VAL A 48 1.27 1.78 5.29
C VAL A 48 0.27 2.23 4.24
N VAL A 49 0.75 2.50 3.04
CA VAL A 49 -0.10 2.66 1.85
C VAL A 49 -0.02 1.39 1.02
N LEU A 50 -1.15 0.74 0.80
CA LEU A 50 -1.27 -0.44 -0.05
C LEU A 50 -2.01 -0.01 -1.31
N VAL A 51 -1.34 -0.03 -2.46
CA VAL A 51 -1.89 0.55 -3.68
C VAL A 51 -1.92 -0.48 -4.81
N ALA A 52 -3.07 -0.58 -5.49
CA ALA A 52 -3.22 -1.42 -6.66
C ALA A 52 -2.45 -0.84 -7.85
N MET A 53 -1.84 -1.70 -8.65
CA MET A 53 -1.02 -1.30 -9.81
C MET A 53 -1.76 -0.33 -10.73
N GLN A 54 -3.02 -0.60 -10.98
CA GLN A 54 -3.89 0.29 -11.75
C GLN A 54 -4.98 0.82 -10.85
N VAL A 55 -4.90 2.10 -10.52
CA VAL A 55 -5.91 2.76 -9.71
C VAL A 55 -6.08 4.20 -10.19
N GLY A 56 -7.34 4.60 -10.39
CA GLY A 56 -7.65 5.96 -10.81
C GLY A 56 -6.90 6.38 -12.08
N THR A 57 -6.48 7.62 -12.11
CA THR A 57 -5.76 8.20 -13.24
C THR A 57 -4.25 8.17 -13.09
N MET A 58 -3.75 8.08 -11.86
CA MET A 58 -2.31 8.16 -11.60
C MET A 58 -1.58 6.83 -11.71
N GLY A 59 -2.19 5.75 -11.24
CA GLY A 59 -1.50 4.47 -11.11
C GLY A 59 -0.58 4.40 -9.90
N ALA A 60 -0.19 3.17 -9.55
CA ALA A 60 0.55 2.90 -8.31
C ALA A 60 1.92 3.57 -8.27
N MET A 61 2.64 3.60 -9.39
CA MET A 61 3.99 4.18 -9.43
C MET A 61 3.97 5.66 -9.11
N ALA A 62 2.99 6.38 -9.64
CA ALA A 62 2.84 7.81 -9.37
C ALA A 62 2.40 8.05 -7.93
N VAL A 63 1.52 7.21 -7.39
CA VAL A 63 1.14 7.30 -5.98
C VAL A 63 2.35 7.10 -5.08
N ALA A 64 3.18 6.10 -5.36
CA ALA A 64 4.37 5.83 -4.57
C ALA A 64 5.34 7.02 -4.57
N ARG A 65 5.57 7.63 -5.74
CA ARG A 65 6.42 8.82 -5.84
C ARG A 65 5.82 10.00 -5.10
N ASP A 66 4.51 10.18 -5.19
CA ASP A 66 3.81 11.30 -4.56
C ASP A 66 3.84 11.18 -3.04
N VAL A 67 3.63 9.99 -2.51
CA VAL A 67 3.76 9.74 -1.07
C VAL A 67 5.19 10.05 -0.62
N ARG A 68 6.17 9.57 -1.35
CA ARG A 68 7.57 9.81 -1.00
C ARG A 68 7.95 11.28 -1.06
N ALA A 69 7.42 12.02 -2.03
CA ALA A 69 7.74 13.45 -2.21
C ALA A 69 7.17 14.33 -1.10
N LYS A 70 6.10 13.91 -0.44
CA LYS A 70 5.48 14.69 0.62
C LYS A 70 6.21 14.57 1.95
N VAL A 71 7.18 13.69 2.05
CA VAL A 71 7.84 13.40 3.31
C VAL A 71 9.13 14.17 3.44
N GLY A 72 9.32 14.83 4.55
CA GLY A 72 10.66 15.03 5.05
C GLY A 72 11.18 13.67 5.52
N SER A 73 12.43 13.41 5.30
CA SER A 73 13.09 12.11 5.40
C SER A 73 12.89 11.30 6.69
N ALA A 74 12.30 11.89 7.74
CA ALA A 74 12.17 11.20 9.03
C ALA A 74 10.89 10.40 9.19
N ASP A 75 9.83 10.69 8.44
CA ASP A 75 8.49 10.13 8.65
C ASP A 75 7.95 9.46 7.38
N GLU A 76 8.79 8.73 6.69
CA GLU A 76 8.43 8.11 5.44
C GLU A 76 7.39 7.02 5.66
N ILE A 77 6.24 7.16 4.99
CA ILE A 77 5.21 6.14 4.99
C ILE A 77 5.55 5.11 3.92
N PRO A 78 5.75 3.83 4.28
CA PRO A 78 6.06 2.81 3.30
C PRO A 78 4.88 2.55 2.36
N VAL A 79 5.18 2.34 1.09
CA VAL A 79 4.20 2.02 0.06
C VAL A 79 4.44 0.60 -0.42
N THR A 80 3.40 -0.22 -0.41
CA THR A 80 3.40 -1.57 -0.97
C THR A 80 2.51 -1.58 -2.21
N ILE A 81 3.05 -2.03 -3.35
CA ILE A 81 2.30 -2.08 -4.60
C ILE A 81 1.78 -3.49 -4.84
N LEU A 82 0.49 -3.59 -5.19
CA LEU A 82 -0.14 -4.84 -5.63
C LEU A 82 -0.05 -4.91 -7.15
N LEU A 83 0.78 -5.81 -7.65
CA LEU A 83 1.04 -5.97 -9.08
C LEU A 83 -0.01 -6.82 -9.75
N ASP A 84 -0.36 -6.48 -10.98
CA ASP A 84 -1.18 -7.33 -11.85
C ASP A 84 -0.37 -8.50 -12.41
N ARG A 85 0.90 -8.26 -12.71
CA ARG A 85 1.79 -9.26 -13.30
C ARG A 85 3.16 -9.16 -12.66
N GLU A 86 3.83 -10.30 -12.56
CA GLU A 86 5.19 -10.34 -12.03
C GLU A 86 6.18 -9.54 -12.88
N ALA A 87 5.95 -9.45 -14.18
CA ALA A 87 6.79 -8.65 -15.07
C ALA A 87 6.85 -7.17 -14.66
N ASP A 88 5.85 -6.68 -13.94
CA ASP A 88 5.81 -5.28 -13.48
C ASP A 88 6.69 -5.02 -12.26
N SER A 89 7.29 -6.04 -11.67
CA SER A 89 8.14 -5.90 -10.47
C SER A 89 9.33 -4.96 -10.70
N PHE A 90 9.87 -4.96 -11.89
CA PHE A 90 10.98 -4.06 -12.24
C PHE A 90 10.56 -2.59 -12.10
N LEU A 91 9.38 -2.24 -12.61
CA LEU A 91 8.86 -0.88 -12.51
C LEU A 91 8.55 -0.52 -11.07
N ALA A 92 7.98 -1.45 -10.31
CA ALA A 92 7.69 -1.25 -8.90
C ALA A 92 8.97 -0.93 -8.12
N GLY A 93 10.04 -1.67 -8.37
CA GLY A 93 11.32 -1.44 -7.72
C GLY A 93 11.90 -0.06 -8.01
N ARG A 94 11.58 0.53 -9.15
CA ARG A 94 12.07 1.86 -9.53
C ARG A 94 11.21 3.01 -9.01
N SER A 95 10.03 2.72 -8.51
CA SER A 95 9.07 3.76 -8.07
C SER A 95 9.38 4.36 -6.70
N GLY A 96 10.24 3.71 -5.93
CA GLY A 96 10.46 4.06 -4.54
C GLY A 96 9.55 3.34 -3.58
N ALA A 97 8.71 2.42 -4.05
CA ALA A 97 7.92 1.57 -3.18
C ALA A 97 8.84 0.70 -2.33
N LYS A 98 8.45 0.47 -1.08
CA LYS A 98 9.22 -0.37 -0.17
C LYS A 98 9.07 -1.84 -0.51
N ASN A 99 7.86 -2.25 -0.87
CA ASN A 99 7.53 -3.63 -1.21
C ASN A 99 6.59 -3.68 -2.40
N TRP A 100 6.55 -4.82 -3.03
CA TRP A 100 5.54 -5.15 -4.04
C TRP A 100 5.26 -6.64 -4.01
N LEU A 101 4.03 -7.01 -4.30
CA LEU A 101 3.63 -8.40 -4.44
C LEU A 101 2.48 -8.49 -5.42
N LEU A 102 2.24 -9.69 -5.95
CA LEU A 102 1.10 -9.92 -6.83
C LEU A 102 -0.20 -9.75 -6.04
N LYS A 103 -1.20 -9.15 -6.67
CA LYS A 103 -2.53 -9.01 -6.05
C LYS A 103 -3.16 -10.35 -5.71
N SER A 104 -2.68 -11.44 -6.33
CA SER A 104 -3.11 -12.82 -6.06
C SER A 104 -2.25 -13.51 -5.01
N ALA A 105 -1.33 -12.81 -4.35
CA ALA A 105 -0.46 -13.39 -3.36
C ALA A 105 -1.26 -14.04 -2.22
N PRO A 106 -0.70 -15.09 -1.58
CA PRO A 106 -1.36 -15.72 -0.43
C PRO A 106 -1.61 -14.74 0.70
N VAL A 107 -2.63 -15.02 1.49
CA VAL A 107 -3.00 -14.18 2.64
C VAL A 107 -1.81 -13.94 3.58
N SER A 108 -1.01 -14.98 3.83
CA SER A 108 0.17 -14.85 4.70
C SER A 108 1.19 -13.84 4.19
N GLU A 109 1.42 -13.79 2.88
CA GLU A 109 2.34 -12.81 2.29
C GLU A 109 1.78 -11.40 2.37
N LEU A 110 0.48 -11.26 2.13
CA LEU A 110 -0.18 -9.96 2.23
C LEU A 110 -0.14 -9.43 3.66
N GLN A 111 -0.46 -10.28 4.63
CA GLN A 111 -0.39 -9.90 6.04
C GLN A 111 1.04 -9.49 6.44
N ALA A 112 2.04 -10.23 5.99
CA ALA A 112 3.43 -9.90 6.28
C ALA A 112 3.86 -8.56 5.68
N ALA A 113 3.38 -8.26 4.46
CA ALA A 113 3.75 -7.04 3.75
C ALA A 113 3.22 -5.78 4.43
N VAL A 114 2.09 -5.85 5.11
CA VAL A 114 1.45 -4.71 5.76
C VAL A 114 1.63 -4.70 7.28
N ALA A 115 2.24 -5.73 7.84
CA ALA A 115 2.48 -5.80 9.28
C ALA A 115 3.44 -4.70 9.73
N PRO A 116 3.34 -4.26 10.98
CA PRO A 116 4.36 -3.37 11.54
C PRO A 116 5.72 -4.02 11.42
N GLU A 117 6.74 -3.22 11.11
CA GLU A 117 8.09 -3.76 11.10
C GLU A 117 8.43 -4.27 12.51
N PRO A 118 9.06 -5.45 12.59
CA PRO A 118 9.48 -5.93 13.90
C PRO A 118 10.41 -4.90 14.52
N THR A 119 10.05 -4.44 15.70
CA THR A 119 10.95 -3.64 16.49
C THR A 119 12.15 -4.53 16.79
N VAL A 120 13.30 -4.14 16.30
CA VAL A 120 14.50 -4.87 16.64
C VAL A 120 14.70 -4.70 18.13
N ALA A 121 14.24 -5.67 18.89
CA ALA A 121 14.56 -5.73 20.29
C ALA A 121 16.04 -6.09 20.39
N THR A 122 16.82 -5.12 20.61
CA THR A 122 18.18 -5.35 21.01
C THR A 122 18.26 -5.37 22.51
#